data_e826eb1c20857c133339fe16db3956aa
#
_entry.id   e826eb1c20857c133339fe16db3956aa
#
_cell.length_a   1.000
_cell.length_b   1.000
_cell.length_c   1.000
_cell.angle_alpha   90.00
_cell.angle_beta   90.00
_cell.angle_gamma   90.00
#
_symmetry.space_group_name_H-M   'P 1'
#
loop_
_entity.id
_entity.type
_entity.pdbx_description
1 polymer ?
#
loop_
_entity_poly.entity_id
_entity_poly.type
_entity_poly.pdbx_seq_one_letter_code
_entity_poly.pdbx_strand_id
1 'polypeptide(L)'
;SQRQKLRAEGITTIEELASLPGGSSVRGLSGEALHELRQQAELQLTPVGSDGRPAYRLRPAITGKGLSALPAADPGDIWFDMEGIQDSVAGTKLEYLFGACYRDTPDTRPVS
;
A
#
# COMPACT_ATOMS: atom_id res chain seq x y z
N SER A 1 5.29 15.97 8.48
CA SER A 1 4.67 14.96 7.61
C SER A 1 4.59 15.45 6.16
N GLN A 2 4.40 14.56 5.19
CA GLN A 2 4.19 14.90 3.77
C GLN A 2 3.01 15.87 3.60
N ARG A 3 1.91 15.61 4.31
CA ARG A 3 0.73 16.48 4.31
C ARG A 3 1.03 17.93 4.73
N GLN A 4 1.89 18.14 5.73
CA GLN A 4 2.28 19.49 6.16
C GLN A 4 3.10 20.19 5.07
N LYS A 5 3.98 19.49 4.38
CA LYS A 5 4.79 20.03 3.28
C LYS A 5 3.93 20.45 2.09
N LEU A 6 2.94 19.64 1.70
CA LEU A 6 1.97 19.98 0.67
C LEU A 6 1.15 21.20 1.04
N ARG A 7 0.62 21.26 2.27
CA ARG A 7 -0.15 22.41 2.76
C ARG A 7 0.65 23.70 2.81
N ALA A 8 1.94 23.64 3.10
CA ALA A 8 2.81 24.82 3.12
C ALA A 8 2.98 25.44 1.72
N GLU A 9 2.79 24.67 0.65
CA GLU A 9 2.79 25.11 -0.76
C GLU A 9 1.36 25.34 -1.31
N GLY A 10 0.36 25.40 -0.42
CA GLY A 10 -1.03 25.68 -0.81
C GLY A 10 -1.79 24.47 -1.36
N ILE A 11 -1.21 23.27 -1.35
CA ILE A 11 -1.85 22.04 -1.83
C ILE A 11 -2.62 21.43 -0.66
N THR A 12 -3.94 21.58 -0.64
CA THR A 12 -4.80 21.21 0.49
C THR A 12 -5.78 20.09 0.19
N THR A 13 -6.07 19.86 -1.11
CA THR A 13 -7.02 18.85 -1.59
C THR A 13 -6.37 17.82 -2.51
N ILE A 14 -7.07 16.73 -2.76
CA ILE A 14 -6.64 15.67 -3.69
C ILE A 14 -6.68 16.19 -5.13
N GLU A 15 -7.67 16.99 -5.47
CA GLU A 15 -7.82 17.59 -6.79
C GLU A 15 -6.66 18.54 -7.13
N GLU A 16 -6.28 19.39 -6.17
CA GLU A 16 -5.12 20.27 -6.33
C GLU A 16 -3.83 19.47 -6.53
N LEU A 17 -3.65 18.38 -5.75
CA LEU A 17 -2.49 17.51 -5.87
C LEU A 17 -2.44 16.77 -7.22
N ALA A 18 -3.57 16.24 -7.68
CA ALA A 18 -3.67 15.54 -8.96
C ALA A 18 -3.42 16.47 -10.16
N SER A 19 -3.86 17.73 -10.06
CA SER A 19 -3.74 18.72 -11.14
C SER A 19 -2.37 19.41 -11.22
N LEU A 20 -1.43 19.11 -10.33
CA LEU A 20 -0.10 19.70 -10.38
C LEU A 20 0.58 19.43 -11.73
N PRO A 21 1.17 20.43 -12.38
CA PRO A 21 1.92 20.23 -13.62
C PRO A 21 3.06 19.22 -13.49
N GLY A 22 3.44 18.56 -14.59
CA GLY A 22 4.65 17.76 -14.65
C GLY A 22 5.89 18.63 -14.34
N GLY A 23 6.80 18.11 -13.51
CA GLY A 23 7.98 18.86 -13.08
C GLY A 23 7.77 19.81 -11.89
N SER A 24 6.55 19.87 -11.31
CA SER A 24 6.33 20.59 -10.05
C SER A 24 7.25 20.07 -8.95
N SER A 25 7.64 20.97 -8.05
CA SER A 25 8.41 20.63 -6.86
C SER A 25 7.71 21.14 -5.60
N VAL A 26 7.86 20.39 -4.51
CA VAL A 26 7.36 20.77 -3.18
C VAL A 26 8.53 20.73 -2.22
N ARG A 27 8.74 21.82 -1.49
CA ARG A 27 9.86 21.95 -0.57
C ARG A 27 9.88 20.78 0.44
N GLY A 28 10.99 20.06 0.46
CA GLY A 28 11.20 18.93 1.38
C GLY A 28 10.54 17.61 0.97
N LEU A 29 9.97 17.52 -0.23
CA LEU A 29 9.60 16.25 -0.88
C LEU A 29 10.58 15.95 -2.01
N SER A 30 10.94 14.67 -2.19
CA SER A 30 11.65 14.25 -3.40
C SER A 30 10.70 14.29 -4.60
N GLY A 31 11.25 14.47 -5.80
CA GLY A 31 10.45 14.40 -7.03
C GLY A 31 9.72 13.07 -7.20
N GLU A 32 10.35 11.96 -6.81
CA GLU A 32 9.75 10.64 -6.82
C GLU A 32 8.55 10.54 -5.85
N ALA A 33 8.72 11.00 -4.61
CA ALA A 33 7.63 10.99 -3.63
C ALA A 33 6.45 11.87 -4.07
N LEU A 34 6.71 13.03 -4.65
CA LEU A 34 5.66 13.90 -5.18
C LEU A 34 4.95 13.25 -6.37
N HIS A 35 5.71 12.61 -7.26
CA HIS A 35 5.14 11.87 -8.39
C HIS A 35 4.21 10.74 -7.93
N GLU A 36 4.63 9.95 -6.95
CA GLU A 36 3.81 8.88 -6.38
C GLU A 36 2.52 9.39 -5.73
N LEU A 37 2.62 10.47 -4.96
CA LEU A 37 1.46 11.10 -4.33
C LEU A 37 0.47 11.64 -5.38
N ARG A 38 0.96 12.24 -6.46
CA ARG A 38 0.11 12.69 -7.58
C ARG A 38 -0.60 11.53 -8.27
N GLN A 39 0.13 10.47 -8.61
CA GLN A 39 -0.48 9.27 -9.20
C GLN A 39 -1.57 8.67 -8.32
N GLN A 40 -1.34 8.63 -7.01
CA GLN A 40 -2.35 8.16 -6.07
C GLN A 40 -3.57 9.07 -6.03
N ALA A 41 -3.38 10.38 -6.06
CA ALA A 41 -4.46 11.35 -6.13
C ALA A 41 -5.28 11.22 -7.42
N GLU A 42 -4.61 11.08 -8.58
CA GLU A 42 -5.26 10.83 -9.87
C GLU A 42 -6.15 9.57 -9.84
N LEU A 43 -5.64 8.47 -9.27
CA LEU A 43 -6.39 7.22 -9.15
C LEU A 43 -7.61 7.35 -8.24
N GLN A 44 -7.49 8.11 -7.13
CA GLN A 44 -8.61 8.34 -6.22
C GLN A 44 -9.72 9.19 -6.84
N LEU A 45 -9.39 10.08 -7.77
CA LEU A 45 -10.36 10.89 -8.51
C LEU A 45 -10.96 10.17 -9.71
N THR A 46 -10.36 9.07 -10.14
CA THR A 46 -10.87 8.28 -11.25
C THR A 46 -12.16 7.57 -10.82
N PRO A 47 -13.28 7.72 -11.55
CA PRO A 47 -14.51 7.02 -11.23
C PRO A 47 -14.33 5.52 -11.17
N VAL A 48 -15.11 4.88 -10.33
CA VAL A 48 -15.18 3.42 -10.25
C VAL A 48 -15.64 2.88 -11.61
N GLY A 49 -14.97 1.84 -12.10
CA GLY A 49 -15.33 1.22 -13.37
C GLY A 49 -16.74 0.64 -13.40
N SER A 50 -17.25 0.36 -14.59
CA SER A 50 -18.58 -0.25 -14.78
C SER A 50 -18.72 -1.64 -14.12
N ASP A 51 -17.59 -2.29 -13.81
CA ASP A 51 -17.49 -3.55 -13.08
C ASP A 51 -17.49 -3.38 -11.54
N GLY A 52 -17.67 -2.16 -11.04
CA GLY A 52 -17.67 -1.83 -9.62
C GLY A 52 -16.28 -1.81 -8.99
N ARG A 53 -15.21 -1.90 -9.77
CA ARG A 53 -13.83 -1.91 -9.25
C ARG A 53 -13.21 -0.52 -9.27
N PRO A 54 -12.45 -0.15 -8.22
CA PRO A 54 -11.69 1.08 -8.21
C PRO A 54 -10.59 1.06 -9.28
N ALA A 55 -10.25 2.23 -9.79
CA ALA A 55 -9.13 2.37 -10.72
C ALA A 55 -7.82 1.94 -10.07
N TYR A 56 -6.98 1.27 -10.83
CA TYR A 56 -5.63 0.88 -10.40
C TYR A 56 -4.63 1.07 -11.52
N ARG A 57 -3.36 1.18 -11.16
CA ARG A 57 -2.23 1.26 -12.10
C ARG A 57 -1.17 0.25 -11.70
N LEU A 58 -0.84 -0.68 -12.59
CA LEU A 58 0.27 -1.60 -12.38
C LEU A 58 1.59 -0.83 -12.52
N ARG A 59 2.49 -1.02 -11.57
CA ARG A 59 3.87 -0.54 -11.67
C ARG A 59 4.73 -1.58 -12.38
N PRO A 60 5.76 -1.15 -13.14
CA PRO A 60 6.73 -2.08 -13.69
C PRO A 60 7.36 -2.94 -12.58
N ALA A 61 7.49 -4.24 -12.85
CA ALA A 61 8.18 -5.13 -11.93
C ALA A 61 9.68 -4.75 -11.86
N ILE A 62 10.19 -4.69 -10.64
CA ILE A 62 11.62 -4.47 -10.37
C ILE A 62 12.18 -5.77 -9.84
N THR A 63 13.15 -6.34 -10.55
CA THR A 63 13.79 -7.59 -10.16
C THR A 63 14.30 -7.54 -8.71
N GLY A 64 13.94 -8.53 -7.92
CA GLY A 64 14.33 -8.62 -6.50
C GLY A 64 13.59 -7.66 -5.55
N LYS A 65 12.48 -7.02 -6.02
CA LYS A 65 11.65 -6.15 -5.18
C LYS A 65 10.17 -6.51 -5.30
N GLY A 66 9.42 -6.32 -4.19
CA GLY A 66 7.99 -6.59 -4.14
C GLY A 66 7.68 -8.05 -4.49
N LEU A 67 6.66 -8.29 -5.29
CA LEU A 67 6.24 -9.65 -5.67
C LEU A 67 7.32 -10.42 -6.43
N SER A 68 8.23 -9.75 -7.15
CA SER A 68 9.33 -10.42 -7.86
C SER A 68 10.46 -10.91 -6.94
N ALA A 69 10.43 -10.56 -5.66
CA ALA A 69 11.35 -11.07 -4.63
C ALA A 69 10.80 -12.30 -3.90
N LEU A 70 9.54 -12.67 -4.15
CA LEU A 70 8.97 -13.88 -3.55
C LEU A 70 9.62 -15.12 -4.15
N PRO A 71 9.90 -16.16 -3.33
CA PRO A 71 10.31 -17.45 -3.84
C PRO A 71 9.21 -18.07 -4.70
N ALA A 72 9.54 -19.14 -5.42
CA ALA A 72 8.53 -19.93 -6.09
C ALA A 72 7.53 -20.49 -5.06
N ALA A 73 6.24 -20.55 -5.45
CA ALA A 73 5.21 -21.08 -4.58
C ALA A 73 5.49 -22.55 -4.20
N ASP A 74 5.33 -22.87 -2.94
CA ASP A 74 5.52 -24.22 -2.38
C ASP A 74 4.20 -24.75 -1.80
N PRO A 75 3.89 -26.04 -1.90
CA PRO A 75 2.70 -26.63 -1.26
C PRO A 75 2.64 -26.42 0.25
N GLY A 76 3.79 -26.26 0.92
CA GLY A 76 3.90 -25.99 2.35
C GLY A 76 3.87 -24.50 2.73
N ASP A 77 3.61 -23.58 1.78
CA ASP A 77 3.51 -22.16 2.06
C ASP A 77 2.41 -21.86 3.07
N ILE A 78 2.74 -21.02 4.03
CA ILE A 78 1.81 -20.46 5.01
C ILE A 78 1.73 -18.95 4.81
N TRP A 79 0.52 -18.44 4.60
CA TRP A 79 0.26 -17.01 4.59
C TRP A 79 -0.11 -16.58 5.99
N PHE A 80 0.69 -15.69 6.57
CA PHE A 80 0.54 -15.20 7.93
C PHE A 80 0.27 -13.71 7.92
N ASP A 81 -0.70 -13.29 8.73
CA ASP A 81 -1.05 -11.88 8.88
C ASP A 81 -1.23 -11.53 10.36
N MET A 82 -0.95 -10.27 10.70
CA MET A 82 -1.10 -9.73 12.05
C MET A 82 -1.79 -8.37 12.00
N GLU A 83 -2.81 -8.22 12.83
CA GLU A 83 -3.48 -6.94 13.02
C GLU A 83 -3.06 -6.33 14.36
N GLY A 84 -2.73 -5.05 14.31
CA GLY A 84 -2.28 -4.31 15.49
C GLY A 84 -2.90 -2.93 15.59
N ILE A 85 -2.99 -2.42 16.78
CA ILE A 85 -3.44 -1.06 17.08
C ILE A 85 -2.37 -0.31 17.85
N GLN A 86 -2.23 0.99 17.55
CA GLN A 86 -1.45 1.89 18.38
C GLN A 86 -2.28 2.25 19.62
N ASP A 87 -1.84 1.84 20.79
CA ASP A 87 -2.42 2.32 22.04
C ASP A 87 -2.05 3.79 22.23
N SER A 88 -3.04 4.66 22.07
CA SER A 88 -2.84 6.11 22.17
C SER A 88 -2.57 6.58 23.62
N VAL A 89 -2.90 5.75 24.62
CA VAL A 89 -2.69 6.08 26.04
C VAL A 89 -1.32 5.62 26.51
N ALA A 90 -0.97 4.36 26.20
CA ALA A 90 0.32 3.78 26.61
C ALA A 90 1.46 4.10 25.64
N GLY A 91 1.16 4.60 24.42
CA GLY A 91 2.16 4.85 23.37
C GLY A 91 2.80 3.59 22.81
N THR A 92 2.26 2.41 23.13
CA THR A 92 2.75 1.10 22.71
C THR A 92 1.94 0.55 21.55
N LYS A 93 2.57 -0.29 20.73
CA LYS A 93 1.89 -1.06 19.70
C LYS A 93 1.42 -2.39 20.30
N LEU A 94 0.16 -2.72 20.12
CA LEU A 94 -0.44 -3.98 20.55
C LEU A 94 -0.91 -4.76 19.33
N GLU A 95 -0.36 -5.96 19.12
CA GLU A 95 -0.88 -6.91 18.14
C GLU A 95 -1.98 -7.74 18.81
N TYR A 96 -3.18 -7.74 18.25
CA TYR A 96 -4.36 -8.37 18.87
C TYR A 96 -4.98 -9.49 18.04
N LEU A 97 -4.61 -9.62 16.78
CA LEU A 97 -5.11 -10.67 15.91
C LEU A 97 -3.96 -11.27 15.09
N PHE A 98 -3.93 -12.60 15.06
CA PHE A 98 -3.00 -13.38 14.27
C PHE A 98 -3.80 -14.30 13.35
N GLY A 99 -3.57 -14.22 12.05
CA GLY A 99 -4.19 -15.05 11.03
C GLY A 99 -3.16 -15.90 10.31
N ALA A 100 -3.48 -17.16 10.06
CA ALA A 100 -2.68 -18.03 9.20
C ALA A 100 -3.60 -18.75 8.21
N CYS A 101 -3.19 -18.75 6.94
CA CYS A 101 -3.84 -19.51 5.88
C CYS A 101 -2.83 -20.46 5.25
N TYR A 102 -3.20 -21.70 5.03
CA TYR A 102 -2.37 -22.72 4.40
C TYR A 102 -3.23 -23.59 3.48
N ARG A 103 -2.57 -24.27 2.54
CA ARG A 103 -3.25 -25.25 1.69
C ARG A 103 -3.42 -26.55 2.49
N ASP A 104 -4.66 -27.02 2.60
CA ASP A 104 -4.95 -28.33 3.17
C ASP A 104 -4.56 -29.39 2.10
N THR A 105 -3.39 -29.98 2.25
CA THR A 105 -2.98 -31.13 1.43
C THR A 105 -3.41 -32.41 2.15
N PRO A 106 -3.94 -33.42 1.44
CA PRO A 106 -4.44 -34.65 2.07
C PRO A 106 -3.42 -35.40 2.97
N ASP A 107 -2.13 -35.13 2.79
CA ASP A 107 -1.05 -35.76 3.53
C ASP A 107 -0.62 -35.03 4.82
N THR A 108 -1.20 -33.85 5.09
CA THR A 108 -0.83 -33.04 6.27
C THR A 108 -1.79 -33.16 7.44
N ARG A 109 -2.71 -34.11 7.46
CA ARG A 109 -3.50 -34.39 8.65
C ARG A 109 -2.59 -34.90 9.76
N PRO A 110 -2.52 -34.23 10.94
CA PRO A 110 -1.82 -34.80 12.06
C PRO A 110 -2.44 -36.17 12.36
N VAL A 111 -1.60 -37.17 12.39
CA VAL A 111 -1.99 -38.52 12.85
C VAL A 111 -2.30 -38.36 14.33
N SER A 112 -3.57 -38.49 14.69
CA SER A 112 -4.05 -38.49 16.08
C SER A 112 -3.58 -39.71 16.83
#